data_230623cc365eb778ef9576cb07460012
#
_entry.id   230623cc365eb778ef9576cb07460012
#
_cell.length_a   1.000
_cell.length_b   1.000
_cell.length_c   1.000
_cell.angle_alpha   90.00
_cell.angle_beta   90.00
_cell.angle_gamma   90.00
#
_symmetry.space_group_name_H-M   'P 1'
#
loop_
_entity.id
_entity.type
_entity.pdbx_description
1 polymer ?
#
loop_
_entity_poly.entity_id
_entity_poly.type
_entity_poly.pdbx_seq_one_letter_code
_entity_poly.pdbx_strand_id
1 'polypeptide(L)'
;MRLYFLIFIVSIAVACNETPNKSNSVNVNAAGKANSNTAKTRATVPVYTYEIVKTYPHDSNAFTQGLVFRDGVLYESTGEYGDSTLRKVDLSSGKVLQKQDVAEDFFAEGMTILNDKIYQITWRERTAFVYDLNFKLLKEMRYQGDGWGLTNDGTNLIMSDGTHVIRFVNPENFQTVRTVAVFRENGQPLMNLNELEYVKGEIWANIWHSEQPNIVGKPNYIARIDPNSGKLLGWIDLSGISPEDVSRDSENTLNGIAYDEASDRIFVTGKNWRKLFEIKVKPKE
;
A
#
# COMPACT_ATOMS: atom_id res chain seq x y z
N MET A 1 23.82 -40.40 24.76
CA MET A 1 24.87 -40.67 23.80
C MET A 1 24.78 -39.60 22.72
N ARG A 2 25.62 -38.54 22.82
CA ARG A 2 25.60 -37.38 21.92
C ARG A 2 26.60 -37.65 20.78
N LEU A 3 26.12 -37.63 19.54
CA LEU A 3 26.94 -37.83 18.35
C LEU A 3 27.30 -36.45 17.80
N TYR A 4 28.58 -36.06 17.85
CA TYR A 4 29.12 -34.85 17.22
C TYR A 4 29.53 -35.19 15.78
N PHE A 5 28.98 -34.45 14.78
CA PHE A 5 29.47 -34.47 13.42
C PHE A 5 30.52 -33.38 13.24
N LEU A 6 31.75 -33.77 12.96
CA LEU A 6 32.82 -32.88 12.52
C LEU A 6 32.67 -32.62 11.01
N ILE A 7 32.57 -31.34 10.63
CA ILE A 7 32.65 -30.92 9.22
C ILE A 7 34.11 -30.55 8.91
N PHE A 8 34.71 -31.26 7.98
CA PHE A 8 36.02 -30.93 7.40
C PHE A 8 35.85 -29.90 6.29
N ILE A 9 36.49 -28.73 6.44
CA ILE A 9 36.60 -27.70 5.38
C ILE A 9 37.89 -27.97 4.62
N VAL A 10 37.76 -28.30 3.33
CA VAL A 10 38.91 -28.42 2.39
C VAL A 10 39.05 -27.08 1.68
N SER A 11 40.17 -26.39 1.94
CA SER A 11 40.57 -25.16 1.24
C SER A 11 41.38 -25.53 0.00
N ILE A 12 40.87 -25.20 -1.18
CA ILE A 12 41.62 -25.33 -2.46
C ILE A 12 42.21 -23.96 -2.77
N ALA A 13 43.53 -23.86 -2.73
CA ALA A 13 44.28 -22.70 -3.21
C ALA A 13 44.52 -22.83 -4.72
N VAL A 14 44.05 -21.87 -5.51
CA VAL A 14 44.37 -21.72 -6.93
C VAL A 14 45.47 -20.70 -7.08
N ALA A 15 46.64 -21.13 -7.55
CA ALA A 15 47.75 -20.25 -7.88
C ALA A 15 47.55 -19.65 -9.27
N CYS A 16 47.56 -18.32 -9.38
CA CYS A 16 47.61 -17.63 -10.66
C CYS A 16 49.07 -17.40 -11.07
N ASN A 17 49.42 -17.87 -12.25
CA ASN A 17 50.69 -17.61 -12.92
C ASN A 17 50.57 -16.32 -13.73
N GLU A 18 51.37 -15.29 -13.41
CA GLU A 18 51.52 -14.09 -14.19
C GLU A 18 52.61 -14.22 -15.24
N THR A 19 52.32 -13.93 -16.51
CA THR A 19 53.31 -13.69 -17.57
C THR A 19 53.33 -12.21 -17.95
N PRO A 20 54.49 -11.55 -18.05
CA PRO A 20 54.56 -10.13 -18.38
C PRO A 20 54.44 -9.89 -19.87
N ASN A 21 53.54 -9.00 -20.28
CA ASN A 21 53.45 -8.54 -21.66
C ASN A 21 54.00 -7.11 -21.79
N LYS A 22 54.83 -6.93 -22.80
CA LYS A 22 55.60 -5.70 -23.08
C LYS A 22 54.72 -4.54 -23.55
N SER A 23 55.05 -3.35 -23.07
CA SER A 23 54.55 -2.07 -23.46
C SER A 23 54.84 -1.74 -24.92
N ASN A 24 53.83 -1.28 -25.66
CA ASN A 24 53.99 -0.43 -26.84
C ASN A 24 53.26 0.89 -26.59
N SER A 25 54.02 1.94 -26.39
CA SER A 25 53.53 3.30 -26.32
C SER A 25 53.19 3.81 -27.72
N VAL A 26 51.91 4.14 -27.97
CA VAL A 26 51.49 4.99 -29.10
C VAL A 26 50.91 6.28 -28.53
N ASN A 27 51.60 7.35 -28.76
CA ASN A 27 51.23 8.69 -28.40
C ASN A 27 50.26 9.23 -29.50
N VAL A 28 48.99 9.45 -29.17
CA VAL A 28 48.07 10.18 -30.04
C VAL A 28 47.39 11.28 -29.24
N ASN A 29 47.87 12.49 -29.43
CA ASN A 29 47.15 13.71 -29.03
C ASN A 29 45.84 13.80 -29.81
N ALA A 30 44.71 13.57 -29.14
CA ALA A 30 43.40 13.97 -29.62
C ALA A 30 42.71 14.77 -28.52
N ALA A 31 42.56 16.06 -28.74
CA ALA A 31 41.74 16.95 -27.95
C ALA A 31 40.27 16.47 -28.05
N GLY A 32 39.86 15.61 -27.11
CA GLY A 32 38.50 15.15 -26.96
C GLY A 32 37.69 16.20 -26.20
N LYS A 33 36.67 16.73 -26.86
CA LYS A 33 35.64 17.61 -26.30
C LYS A 33 35.16 17.07 -24.93
N ALA A 34 35.20 17.95 -23.95
CA ALA A 34 34.56 17.71 -22.67
C ALA A 34 33.08 17.38 -22.92
N ASN A 35 32.71 16.12 -22.68
CA ASN A 35 31.32 15.69 -22.63
C ASN A 35 30.73 16.29 -21.37
N SER A 36 30.01 17.39 -21.50
CA SER A 36 29.23 17.95 -20.43
C SER A 36 28.15 16.91 -20.10
N ASN A 37 28.41 16.11 -19.08
CA ASN A 37 27.35 15.36 -18.37
C ASN A 37 26.38 16.41 -17.83
N THR A 38 25.40 16.77 -18.63
CA THR A 38 24.16 17.37 -18.11
C THR A 38 23.55 16.36 -17.16
N ALA A 39 23.76 16.57 -15.87
CA ALA A 39 22.99 15.90 -14.84
C ALA A 39 21.52 16.13 -15.22
N LYS A 40 20.83 15.08 -15.69
CA LYS A 40 19.38 15.11 -15.85
C LYS A 40 18.83 15.53 -14.50
N THR A 41 18.37 16.75 -14.38
CA THR A 41 17.57 17.21 -13.23
C THR A 41 16.44 16.21 -13.10
N ARG A 42 16.51 15.38 -12.05
CA ARG A 42 15.49 14.39 -11.74
C ARG A 42 14.24 15.21 -11.43
N ALA A 43 13.21 15.08 -12.26
CA ALA A 43 11.95 15.79 -12.03
C ALA A 43 11.44 15.45 -10.63
N THR A 44 11.22 16.47 -9.82
CA THR A 44 10.65 16.30 -8.48
C THR A 44 9.21 15.78 -8.63
N VAL A 45 8.86 14.77 -7.84
CA VAL A 45 7.49 14.25 -7.80
C VAL A 45 6.59 15.33 -7.18
N PRO A 46 5.47 15.71 -7.84
CA PRO A 46 4.60 16.76 -7.34
C PRO A 46 3.97 16.37 -5.99
N VAL A 47 3.82 17.37 -5.12
CA VAL A 47 3.11 17.24 -3.86
C VAL A 47 1.79 17.99 -3.96
N TYR A 48 0.73 17.33 -3.57
CA TYR A 48 -0.62 17.88 -3.48
C TYR A 48 -0.97 18.12 -2.01
N THR A 49 -1.92 19.00 -1.78
CA THR A 49 -2.53 19.23 -0.47
C THR A 49 -4.03 18.95 -0.55
N TYR A 50 -4.75 19.20 0.52
CA TYR A 50 -6.17 18.91 0.60
C TYR A 50 -6.99 20.11 1.11
N GLU A 51 -8.28 20.02 0.86
CA GLU A 51 -9.32 20.82 1.50
C GLU A 51 -10.34 19.84 2.07
N ILE A 52 -10.75 20.04 3.34
CA ILE A 52 -11.85 19.29 3.93
C ILE A 52 -13.16 19.88 3.40
N VAL A 53 -13.90 19.08 2.64
CA VAL A 53 -15.22 19.42 2.12
C VAL A 53 -16.28 19.18 3.20
N LYS A 54 -16.17 18.02 3.88
CA LYS A 54 -17.10 17.63 4.94
C LYS A 54 -16.45 16.63 5.89
N THR A 55 -16.91 16.64 7.14
CA THR A 55 -16.50 15.70 8.18
C THR A 55 -17.70 14.88 8.59
N TYR A 56 -17.48 13.57 8.75
CA TYR A 56 -18.47 12.60 9.17
C TYR A 56 -18.02 11.89 10.46
N PRO A 57 -18.95 11.40 11.28
CA PRO A 57 -18.61 10.53 12.40
C PRO A 57 -17.98 9.22 11.91
N HIS A 58 -17.02 8.71 12.68
CA HIS A 58 -16.41 7.41 12.46
C HIS A 58 -16.24 6.69 13.81
N ASP A 59 -16.30 5.35 13.81
CA ASP A 59 -16.18 4.55 15.02
C ASP A 59 -14.73 4.52 15.51
N SER A 60 -14.49 5.12 16.67
CA SER A 60 -13.15 5.14 17.29
C SER A 60 -12.59 3.79 17.73
N ASN A 61 -13.36 2.71 17.59
CA ASN A 61 -12.92 1.33 17.81
C ASN A 61 -12.72 0.58 16.48
N ALA A 62 -12.89 1.27 15.35
CA ALA A 62 -12.61 0.69 14.05
C ALA A 62 -11.12 0.79 13.72
N PHE A 63 -10.37 -0.28 13.88
CA PHE A 63 -8.99 -0.39 13.40
C PHE A 63 -9.01 -0.60 11.88
N THR A 64 -9.30 0.49 11.14
CA THR A 64 -9.57 0.46 9.70
C THR A 64 -8.39 -0.08 8.89
N GLN A 65 -8.66 -1.09 8.08
CA GLN A 65 -7.70 -1.76 7.20
C GLN A 65 -8.13 -1.78 5.72
N GLY A 66 -9.39 -1.50 5.45
CA GLY A 66 -9.90 -1.36 4.10
C GLY A 66 -11.19 -0.55 4.10
N LEU A 67 -11.40 0.28 3.09
CA LEU A 67 -12.55 1.17 3.00
C LEU A 67 -13.03 1.24 1.55
N VAL A 68 -14.33 1.10 1.31
CA VAL A 68 -14.94 1.24 -0.01
C VAL A 68 -16.24 2.02 0.12
N PHE A 69 -16.46 3.02 -0.75
CA PHE A 69 -17.75 3.68 -0.89
C PHE A 69 -18.53 3.07 -2.05
N ARG A 70 -19.79 2.69 -1.78
CA ARG A 70 -20.67 2.18 -2.82
C ARG A 70 -22.13 2.45 -2.48
N ASP A 71 -22.90 2.95 -3.44
CA ASP A 71 -24.35 3.13 -3.35
C ASP A 71 -24.80 3.91 -2.09
N GLY A 72 -24.05 4.95 -1.71
CA GLY A 72 -24.38 5.81 -0.59
C GLY A 72 -23.94 5.33 0.78
N VAL A 73 -23.29 4.17 0.89
CA VAL A 73 -22.80 3.59 2.12
C VAL A 73 -21.31 3.27 2.05
N LEU A 74 -20.67 3.16 3.20
CA LEU A 74 -19.31 2.67 3.32
C LEU A 74 -19.32 1.18 3.65
N TYR A 75 -18.39 0.45 3.05
CA TYR A 75 -17.99 -0.88 3.46
C TYR A 75 -16.60 -0.76 4.07
N GLU A 76 -16.41 -1.36 5.23
CA GLU A 76 -15.19 -1.23 6.01
C GLU A 76 -14.72 -2.59 6.52
N SER A 77 -13.43 -2.86 6.35
CA SER A 77 -12.72 -3.96 6.99
C SER A 77 -11.92 -3.42 8.16
N THR A 78 -12.10 -4.00 9.34
CA THR A 78 -11.32 -3.64 10.53
C THR A 78 -10.47 -4.80 10.99
N GLY A 79 -9.23 -4.51 11.40
CA GLY A 79 -8.27 -5.47 11.92
C GLY A 79 -8.43 -5.73 13.42
N GLU A 80 -7.46 -6.39 13.99
CA GLU A 80 -7.25 -6.88 15.35
C GLU A 80 -7.73 -8.33 15.55
N TYR A 81 -6.86 -9.15 16.16
CA TYR A 81 -7.22 -10.53 16.51
C TYR A 81 -8.35 -10.55 17.54
N GLY A 82 -9.40 -11.31 17.27
CA GLY A 82 -10.60 -11.38 18.09
C GLY A 82 -11.61 -10.25 17.89
N ASP A 83 -11.22 -9.14 17.21
CA ASP A 83 -12.07 -7.96 16.99
C ASP A 83 -12.23 -7.58 15.51
N SER A 84 -11.63 -8.36 14.60
CA SER A 84 -11.71 -8.13 13.15
C SER A 84 -13.14 -8.26 12.63
N THR A 85 -13.54 -7.31 11.76
CA THR A 85 -14.91 -7.29 11.22
C THR A 85 -14.97 -6.89 9.76
N LEU A 86 -16.05 -7.27 9.09
CA LEU A 86 -16.54 -6.66 7.86
C LEU A 86 -17.81 -5.86 8.20
N ARG A 87 -17.89 -4.59 7.81
CA ARG A 87 -18.96 -3.67 8.18
C ARG A 87 -19.58 -2.99 6.98
N LYS A 88 -20.87 -2.67 7.10
CA LYS A 88 -21.60 -1.73 6.26
C LYS A 88 -22.01 -0.56 7.14
N VAL A 89 -21.62 0.64 6.75
CA VAL A 89 -21.71 1.84 7.61
C VAL A 89 -22.46 2.95 6.89
N ASP A 90 -23.43 3.57 7.57
CA ASP A 90 -24.09 4.78 7.08
C ASP A 90 -23.11 5.95 7.12
N LEU A 91 -22.83 6.54 5.96
CA LEU A 91 -21.86 7.63 5.82
C LEU A 91 -22.22 8.83 6.70
N SER A 92 -23.50 9.16 6.81
CA SER A 92 -23.94 10.42 7.44
C SER A 92 -23.84 10.39 8.97
N SER A 93 -24.11 9.24 9.56
CA SER A 93 -24.19 9.04 11.01
C SER A 93 -23.02 8.24 11.60
N GLY A 94 -22.23 7.56 10.76
CA GLY A 94 -21.19 6.61 11.20
C GLY A 94 -21.79 5.34 11.81
N LYS A 95 -23.11 5.11 11.71
CA LYS A 95 -23.78 3.97 12.32
C LYS A 95 -23.50 2.70 11.51
N VAL A 96 -23.07 1.65 12.20
CA VAL A 96 -22.94 0.32 11.61
C VAL A 96 -24.33 -0.25 11.32
N LEU A 97 -24.64 -0.44 10.03
CA LEU A 97 -25.92 -0.98 9.54
C LEU A 97 -25.92 -2.50 9.52
N GLN A 98 -24.77 -3.09 9.23
CA GLN A 98 -24.55 -4.53 9.19
C GLN A 98 -23.10 -4.82 9.58
N LYS A 99 -22.88 -5.91 10.31
CA LYS A 99 -21.57 -6.37 10.75
C LYS A 99 -21.47 -7.88 10.60
N GLN A 100 -20.31 -8.34 10.14
CA GLN A 100 -19.90 -9.74 10.18
C GLN A 100 -18.58 -9.80 10.96
N ASP A 101 -18.55 -10.52 12.06
CA ASP A 101 -17.33 -10.81 12.80
C ASP A 101 -16.49 -11.83 12.00
N VAL A 102 -15.19 -11.59 11.93
CA VAL A 102 -14.21 -12.54 11.40
C VAL A 102 -13.75 -13.44 12.55
N ALA A 103 -13.44 -14.71 12.27
CA ALA A 103 -13.00 -15.63 13.31
C ALA A 103 -11.75 -15.10 14.03
N GLU A 104 -11.65 -15.35 15.35
CA GLU A 104 -10.70 -14.72 16.27
C GLU A 104 -9.22 -14.97 15.96
N ASP A 105 -8.92 -16.02 15.19
CA ASP A 105 -7.58 -16.38 14.73
C ASP A 105 -7.14 -15.68 13.43
N PHE A 106 -7.98 -14.80 12.88
CA PHE A 106 -7.66 -13.99 11.71
C PHE A 106 -7.54 -12.51 12.05
N PHE A 107 -6.49 -11.88 11.53
CA PHE A 107 -6.39 -10.42 11.50
C PHE A 107 -6.86 -9.96 10.11
N ALA A 108 -8.07 -9.39 10.02
CA ALA A 108 -8.59 -8.88 8.75
C ALA A 108 -7.87 -7.61 8.32
N GLU A 109 -7.65 -7.50 7.03
CA GLU A 109 -6.88 -6.45 6.38
C GLU A 109 -7.71 -5.79 5.26
N GLY A 110 -7.08 -5.39 4.18
CA GLY A 110 -7.69 -4.72 3.05
C GLY A 110 -8.92 -5.42 2.49
N MET A 111 -9.83 -4.64 1.92
CA MET A 111 -11.02 -5.13 1.24
C MET A 111 -11.31 -4.34 -0.03
N THR A 112 -12.04 -4.97 -0.95
CA THR A 112 -12.59 -4.29 -2.12
C THR A 112 -13.87 -4.96 -2.60
N ILE A 113 -14.61 -4.28 -3.48
CA ILE A 113 -15.82 -4.83 -4.12
C ILE A 113 -15.59 -4.90 -5.62
N LEU A 114 -15.70 -6.10 -6.18
CA LEU A 114 -15.59 -6.35 -7.62
C LEU A 114 -16.70 -7.31 -8.05
N ASN A 115 -17.47 -6.95 -9.08
CA ASN A 115 -18.56 -7.77 -9.64
C ASN A 115 -19.55 -8.26 -8.57
N ASP A 116 -20.03 -7.35 -7.71
CA ASP A 116 -20.96 -7.59 -6.60
C ASP A 116 -20.47 -8.62 -5.56
N LYS A 117 -19.18 -8.85 -5.52
CA LYS A 117 -18.52 -9.66 -4.49
C LYS A 117 -17.58 -8.80 -3.66
N ILE A 118 -17.60 -9.00 -2.36
CA ILE A 118 -16.65 -8.39 -1.42
C ILE A 118 -15.49 -9.35 -1.26
N TYR A 119 -14.27 -8.85 -1.45
CA TYR A 119 -13.03 -9.55 -1.18
C TYR A 119 -12.41 -8.91 0.06
N GLN A 120 -12.15 -9.69 1.09
CA GLN A 120 -11.47 -9.27 2.32
C GLN A 120 -10.27 -10.18 2.54
N ILE A 121 -9.09 -9.62 2.72
CA ILE A 121 -7.86 -10.38 2.97
C ILE A 121 -7.50 -10.37 4.45
N THR A 122 -6.56 -11.24 4.84
CA THR A 122 -6.04 -11.32 6.21
C THR A 122 -4.52 -11.07 6.20
N TRP A 123 -3.95 -10.74 7.33
CA TRP A 123 -2.52 -10.43 7.41
C TRP A 123 -1.64 -11.66 7.10
N ARG A 124 -1.31 -12.44 8.13
CA ARG A 124 -0.37 -13.58 8.07
C ARG A 124 -1.06 -14.90 7.81
N GLU A 125 -2.36 -14.97 7.99
CA GLU A 125 -3.17 -16.17 7.78
C GLU A 125 -3.34 -16.47 6.27
N ARG A 126 -3.00 -15.50 5.38
CA ARG A 126 -2.92 -15.68 3.93
C ARG A 126 -4.23 -16.22 3.35
N THR A 127 -5.34 -15.75 3.92
CA THR A 127 -6.68 -16.15 3.56
C THR A 127 -7.42 -14.95 2.98
N ALA A 128 -8.07 -15.14 1.85
CA ALA A 128 -9.01 -14.20 1.28
C ALA A 128 -10.42 -14.77 1.42
N PHE A 129 -11.27 -14.03 2.09
CA PHE A 129 -12.70 -14.31 2.17
C PHE A 129 -13.42 -13.60 1.04
N VAL A 130 -14.35 -14.28 0.40
CA VAL A 130 -15.23 -13.72 -0.62
C VAL A 130 -16.66 -13.81 -0.13
N TYR A 131 -17.32 -12.66 -0.06
CA TYR A 131 -18.72 -12.57 0.37
C TYR A 131 -19.60 -11.98 -0.73
N ASP A 132 -20.92 -12.24 -0.64
CA ASP A 132 -21.89 -11.41 -1.35
C ASP A 132 -22.09 -10.05 -0.62
N LEU A 133 -22.89 -9.15 -1.22
CA LEU A 133 -23.17 -7.83 -0.62
C LEU A 133 -24.02 -7.89 0.67
N ASN A 134 -24.55 -9.07 1.04
CA ASN A 134 -25.26 -9.33 2.28
C ASN A 134 -24.38 -10.04 3.31
N PHE A 135 -23.03 -10.05 3.10
CA PHE A 135 -22.04 -10.67 3.96
C PHE A 135 -22.14 -12.18 4.12
N LYS A 136 -22.84 -12.87 3.21
CA LYS A 136 -22.81 -14.31 3.14
C LYS A 136 -21.48 -14.76 2.55
N LEU A 137 -20.72 -15.56 3.29
CA LEU A 137 -19.48 -16.17 2.81
C LEU A 137 -19.78 -17.09 1.63
N LEU A 138 -19.12 -16.82 0.50
CA LEU A 138 -19.24 -17.59 -0.73
C LEU A 138 -18.04 -18.52 -0.93
N LYS A 139 -16.83 -18.05 -0.58
CA LYS A 139 -15.58 -18.78 -0.84
C LYS A 139 -14.46 -18.30 0.07
N GLU A 140 -13.53 -19.21 0.37
CA GLU A 140 -12.22 -18.90 0.93
C GLU A 140 -11.15 -19.25 -0.09
N MET A 141 -10.11 -18.43 -0.19
CA MET A 141 -8.97 -18.66 -1.06
C MET A 141 -7.67 -18.43 -0.29
N ARG A 142 -6.59 -19.05 -0.76
CA ARG A 142 -5.26 -18.90 -0.17
C ARG A 142 -4.35 -18.13 -1.11
N TYR A 143 -3.43 -17.34 -0.54
CA TYR A 143 -2.43 -16.60 -1.28
C TYR A 143 -1.04 -16.68 -0.62
N GLN A 144 -0.02 -16.15 -1.29
CA GLN A 144 1.36 -16.18 -0.81
C GLN A 144 1.75 -14.82 -0.21
N GLY A 145 2.57 -14.85 0.85
CA GLY A 145 3.04 -13.65 1.55
C GLY A 145 2.00 -13.04 2.49
N ASP A 146 2.29 -11.88 3.03
CA ASP A 146 1.36 -11.13 3.87
C ASP A 146 0.32 -10.39 3.00
N GLY A 147 -0.80 -10.03 3.58
CA GLY A 147 -1.81 -9.19 2.96
C GLY A 147 -2.02 -7.93 3.77
N TRP A 148 -1.99 -6.75 3.13
CA TRP A 148 -2.24 -5.47 3.77
C TRP A 148 -3.40 -4.73 3.09
N GLY A 149 -3.18 -3.94 2.06
CA GLY A 149 -4.23 -3.25 1.32
C GLY A 149 -4.78 -4.06 0.15
N LEU A 150 -6.02 -3.78 -0.24
CA LEU A 150 -6.68 -4.40 -1.37
C LEU A 150 -7.63 -3.42 -2.06
N THR A 151 -7.46 -3.22 -3.37
CA THR A 151 -8.40 -2.54 -4.25
C THR A 151 -8.56 -3.32 -5.56
N ASN A 152 -9.16 -2.75 -6.60
CA ASN A 152 -9.29 -3.38 -7.91
C ASN A 152 -9.32 -2.36 -9.05
N ASP A 153 -8.96 -2.81 -10.27
CA ASP A 153 -9.00 -2.02 -11.51
C ASP A 153 -10.24 -2.34 -12.41
N GLY A 154 -11.24 -2.98 -11.85
CA GLY A 154 -12.41 -3.49 -12.57
C GLY A 154 -12.21 -4.87 -13.22
N THR A 155 -10.98 -5.38 -13.24
CA THR A 155 -10.62 -6.69 -13.82
C THR A 155 -9.84 -7.54 -12.83
N ASN A 156 -8.79 -6.98 -12.25
CA ASN A 156 -7.91 -7.64 -11.29
C ASN A 156 -8.07 -7.02 -9.91
N LEU A 157 -7.84 -7.81 -8.88
CA LEU A 157 -7.56 -7.29 -7.55
C LEU A 157 -6.13 -6.72 -7.53
N ILE A 158 -5.92 -5.68 -6.74
CA ILE A 158 -4.62 -5.00 -6.56
C ILE A 158 -4.30 -5.04 -5.09
N MET A 159 -3.16 -5.63 -4.72
CA MET A 159 -2.83 -5.98 -3.34
C MET A 159 -1.45 -5.47 -2.93
N SER A 160 -1.34 -4.89 -1.76
CA SER A 160 -0.09 -4.56 -1.06
C SER A 160 0.24 -5.59 0.02
N ASP A 161 1.49 -5.59 0.50
CA ASP A 161 1.97 -6.48 1.56
C ASP A 161 3.00 -5.80 2.48
N GLY A 162 2.97 -4.46 2.55
CA GLY A 162 3.92 -3.66 3.31
C GLY A 162 5.29 -3.49 2.65
N THR A 163 5.58 -4.20 1.57
CA THR A 163 6.77 -3.98 0.74
C THR A 163 6.52 -2.87 -0.29
N HIS A 164 7.51 -2.61 -1.12
CA HIS A 164 7.41 -1.70 -2.26
C HIS A 164 6.80 -2.36 -3.51
N VAL A 165 6.32 -3.59 -3.42
CA VAL A 165 5.76 -4.35 -4.54
C VAL A 165 4.24 -4.40 -4.42
N ILE A 166 3.55 -3.98 -5.46
CA ILE A 166 2.10 -4.12 -5.61
C ILE A 166 1.84 -5.31 -6.54
N ARG A 167 0.96 -6.21 -6.12
CA ARG A 167 0.55 -7.40 -6.87
C ARG A 167 -0.80 -7.20 -7.52
N PHE A 168 -0.93 -7.54 -8.79
CA PHE A 168 -2.20 -7.69 -9.48
C PHE A 168 -2.60 -9.15 -9.43
N VAL A 169 -3.79 -9.42 -8.96
CA VAL A 169 -4.23 -10.76 -8.55
C VAL A 169 -5.52 -11.11 -9.29
N ASN A 170 -5.59 -12.31 -9.82
CA ASN A 170 -6.80 -12.84 -10.46
C ASN A 170 -7.89 -13.08 -9.39
N PRO A 171 -9.09 -12.48 -9.50
CA PRO A 171 -10.15 -12.61 -8.50
C PRO A 171 -10.74 -14.03 -8.37
N GLU A 172 -10.58 -14.90 -9.37
CA GLU A 172 -11.17 -16.25 -9.34
C GLU A 172 -10.33 -17.27 -8.57
N ASN A 173 -9.00 -17.08 -8.54
CA ASN A 173 -8.07 -18.05 -7.92
C ASN A 173 -7.02 -17.40 -7.00
N PHE A 174 -7.01 -16.09 -6.85
CA PHE A 174 -6.06 -15.31 -6.05
C PHE A 174 -4.59 -15.47 -6.44
N GLN A 175 -4.31 -15.88 -7.67
CA GLN A 175 -2.94 -15.98 -8.20
C GLN A 175 -2.46 -14.62 -8.73
N THR A 176 -1.21 -14.29 -8.44
CA THR A 176 -0.57 -13.08 -8.98
C THR A 176 -0.40 -13.22 -10.48
N VAL A 177 -0.95 -12.27 -11.24
CA VAL A 177 -0.82 -12.20 -12.71
C VAL A 177 0.32 -11.29 -13.15
N ARG A 178 0.62 -10.25 -12.38
CA ARG A 178 1.76 -9.34 -12.58
C ARG A 178 2.07 -8.56 -11.31
N THR A 179 3.22 -7.91 -11.30
CA THR A 179 3.63 -7.01 -10.21
C THR A 179 4.18 -5.71 -10.76
N VAL A 180 4.14 -4.66 -9.93
CA VAL A 180 4.88 -3.42 -10.15
C VAL A 180 5.66 -3.07 -8.88
N ALA A 181 6.87 -2.52 -9.06
CA ALA A 181 7.71 -2.09 -7.94
C ALA A 181 7.71 -0.56 -7.86
N VAL A 182 7.48 -0.04 -6.66
CA VAL A 182 7.36 1.40 -6.40
C VAL A 182 8.63 1.93 -5.74
N PHE A 183 9.21 2.96 -6.33
CA PHE A 183 10.43 3.60 -5.83
C PHE A 183 10.20 5.09 -5.60
N ARG A 184 10.85 5.61 -4.55
CA ARG A 184 10.92 7.05 -4.28
C ARG A 184 11.83 7.75 -5.29
N GLU A 185 11.79 9.09 -5.32
CA GLU A 185 12.59 9.93 -6.21
C GLU A 185 14.11 9.68 -6.06
N ASN A 186 14.56 9.31 -4.87
CA ASN A 186 15.95 8.99 -4.59
C ASN A 186 16.38 7.58 -5.05
N GLY A 187 15.44 6.79 -5.61
CA GLY A 187 15.67 5.43 -6.07
C GLY A 187 15.57 4.36 -4.99
N GLN A 188 15.23 4.75 -3.76
CA GLN A 188 14.98 3.79 -2.67
C GLN A 188 13.59 3.17 -2.81
N PRO A 189 13.39 1.88 -2.46
CA PRO A 189 12.07 1.28 -2.40
C PRO A 189 11.12 2.10 -1.52
N LEU A 190 9.86 2.27 -1.95
CA LEU A 190 8.81 2.85 -1.12
C LEU A 190 8.16 1.74 -0.31
N MET A 191 8.64 1.57 0.91
CA MET A 191 8.13 0.57 1.85
C MET A 191 6.85 1.01 2.53
N ASN A 192 6.21 0.09 3.24
CA ASN A 192 5.02 0.29 4.04
C ASN A 192 3.77 0.71 3.23
N LEU A 193 3.68 0.28 1.95
CA LEU A 193 2.45 0.40 1.18
C LEU A 193 1.36 -0.40 1.89
N ASN A 194 0.29 0.29 2.31
CA ASN A 194 -0.77 -0.28 3.11
C ASN A 194 -2.10 -0.24 2.35
N GLU A 195 -3.13 0.34 2.93
CA GLU A 195 -4.45 0.41 2.34
C GLU A 195 -4.41 1.10 0.97
N LEU A 196 -5.20 0.59 0.03
CA LEU A 196 -5.17 0.96 -1.39
C LEU A 196 -6.55 1.34 -1.89
N GLU A 197 -6.58 2.35 -2.77
CA GLU A 197 -7.76 2.68 -3.56
C GLU A 197 -7.40 2.96 -5.03
N TYR A 198 -8.29 2.57 -5.96
CA TYR A 198 -8.11 2.83 -7.38
C TYR A 198 -8.89 4.08 -7.80
N VAL A 199 -8.18 5.18 -8.01
CA VAL A 199 -8.76 6.51 -8.24
C VAL A 199 -8.38 7.01 -9.63
N LYS A 200 -9.35 7.13 -10.55
CA LYS A 200 -9.14 7.73 -11.88
C LYS A 200 -7.96 7.14 -12.66
N GLY A 201 -7.81 5.82 -12.61
CA GLY A 201 -6.72 5.14 -13.33
C GLY A 201 -5.38 5.12 -12.61
N GLU A 202 -5.31 5.55 -11.36
CA GLU A 202 -4.14 5.52 -10.51
C GLU A 202 -4.38 4.64 -9.27
N ILE A 203 -3.32 4.06 -8.72
CA ILE A 203 -3.35 3.45 -7.39
C ILE A 203 -2.96 4.52 -6.37
N TRP A 204 -3.84 4.77 -5.41
CA TRP A 204 -3.53 5.57 -4.24
C TRP A 204 -3.24 4.64 -3.07
N ALA A 205 -2.14 4.88 -2.37
CA ALA A 205 -1.70 4.01 -1.28
C ALA A 205 -1.45 4.81 -0.01
N ASN A 206 -2.08 4.41 1.09
CA ASN A 206 -1.65 4.83 2.41
C ASN A 206 -0.26 4.27 2.70
N ILE A 207 0.56 5.05 3.39
CA ILE A 207 1.90 4.64 3.82
C ILE A 207 1.89 4.51 5.34
N TRP A 208 1.92 3.28 5.83
CA TRP A 208 1.96 3.02 7.27
C TRP A 208 3.24 3.59 7.89
N HIS A 209 3.10 4.37 8.96
CA HIS A 209 4.20 5.11 9.59
C HIS A 209 5.01 5.96 8.59
N SER A 210 4.32 6.73 7.75
CA SER A 210 4.97 7.60 6.75
C SER A 210 5.86 8.68 7.38
N GLU A 211 5.67 9.02 8.67
CA GLU A 211 6.48 9.97 9.43
C GLU A 211 7.91 9.49 9.69
N GLN A 212 8.16 8.18 9.63
CA GLN A 212 9.50 7.63 9.85
C GLN A 212 10.48 8.13 8.78
N PRO A 213 11.69 8.62 9.16
CA PRO A 213 12.64 9.24 8.22
C PRO A 213 13.12 8.31 7.10
N ASN A 214 13.17 7.02 7.36
CA ASN A 214 13.56 6.01 6.37
C ASN A 214 12.42 5.63 5.40
N ILE A 215 11.16 5.99 5.73
CA ILE A 215 9.99 5.76 4.87
C ILE A 215 9.71 6.99 4.01
N VAL A 216 9.02 8.01 4.52
CA VAL A 216 8.77 9.28 3.82
C VAL A 216 9.34 10.46 4.62
N GLY A 217 9.33 10.37 5.95
CA GLY A 217 9.74 11.44 6.86
C GLY A 217 8.69 12.53 7.03
N LYS A 218 7.43 12.25 6.67
CA LYS A 218 6.27 13.14 6.77
C LYS A 218 5.04 12.35 7.17
N PRO A 219 4.23 12.83 8.13
CA PRO A 219 3.04 12.11 8.59
C PRO A 219 1.91 12.18 7.57
N ASN A 220 1.10 11.13 7.54
CA ASN A 220 -0.17 11.08 6.79
C ASN A 220 -0.01 11.37 5.29
N TYR A 221 0.97 10.71 4.64
CA TYR A 221 1.17 10.81 3.21
C TYR A 221 0.48 9.66 2.48
N ILE A 222 -0.16 9.99 1.34
CA ILE A 222 -0.66 9.03 0.36
C ILE A 222 0.21 9.12 -0.88
N ALA A 223 0.64 7.97 -1.41
CA ALA A 223 1.34 7.86 -2.68
C ALA A 223 0.34 7.70 -3.83
N ARG A 224 0.51 8.47 -4.92
CA ARG A 224 -0.19 8.27 -6.20
C ARG A 224 0.75 7.51 -7.12
N ILE A 225 0.30 6.37 -7.63
CA ILE A 225 1.15 5.39 -8.30
C ILE A 225 0.54 5.02 -9.65
N ASP A 226 1.35 5.01 -10.70
CA ASP A 226 0.98 4.50 -12.01
C ASP A 226 0.83 2.97 -11.97
N PRO A 227 -0.35 2.41 -12.28
CA PRO A 227 -0.61 0.98 -12.14
C PRO A 227 0.17 0.11 -13.13
N ASN A 228 0.68 0.68 -14.22
CA ASN A 228 1.38 -0.08 -15.25
C ASN A 228 2.88 -0.19 -14.98
N SER A 229 3.48 0.88 -14.47
CA SER A 229 4.93 0.99 -14.30
C SER A 229 5.38 0.97 -12.82
N GLY A 230 4.49 1.19 -11.87
CA GLY A 230 4.83 1.43 -10.46
C GLY A 230 5.46 2.82 -10.22
N LYS A 231 5.48 3.69 -11.24
CA LYS A 231 6.05 5.03 -11.10
C LYS A 231 5.24 5.85 -10.09
N LEU A 232 5.94 6.50 -9.16
CA LEU A 232 5.35 7.47 -8.27
C LEU A 232 4.96 8.74 -9.07
N LEU A 233 3.66 9.03 -9.13
CA LEU A 233 3.07 10.15 -9.88
C LEU A 233 2.96 11.41 -9.03
N GLY A 234 2.80 11.25 -7.72
CA GLY A 234 2.61 12.36 -6.79
C GLY A 234 2.47 11.90 -5.35
N TRP A 235 2.52 12.85 -4.46
CA TRP A 235 2.20 12.71 -3.05
C TRP A 235 0.97 13.53 -2.70
N ILE A 236 0.13 13.03 -1.81
CA ILE A 236 -0.91 13.82 -1.17
C ILE A 236 -0.52 13.97 0.29
N ASP A 237 -0.27 15.21 0.69
CA ASP A 237 0.13 15.60 2.04
C ASP A 237 -1.13 15.88 2.86
N LEU A 238 -1.50 14.94 3.73
CA LEU A 238 -2.62 15.07 4.68
C LEU A 238 -2.12 15.38 6.10
N SER A 239 -0.91 15.91 6.25
CA SER A 239 -0.37 16.30 7.56
C SER A 239 -1.34 17.21 8.31
N GLY A 240 -1.65 16.86 9.54
CA GLY A 240 -2.53 17.65 10.41
C GLY A 240 -4.03 17.44 10.18
N ILE A 241 -4.48 16.47 9.39
CA ILE A 241 -5.91 16.23 9.12
C ILE A 241 -6.69 15.76 10.37
N SER A 242 -6.08 14.97 11.25
CA SER A 242 -6.68 14.51 12.52
C SER A 242 -5.63 14.37 13.64
N PRO A 243 -5.04 15.50 14.09
CA PRO A 243 -3.94 15.46 15.05
C PRO A 243 -4.37 14.90 16.41
N GLU A 244 -5.62 15.10 16.79
CA GLU A 244 -6.20 14.62 18.05
C GLU A 244 -6.37 13.09 18.10
N ASP A 245 -6.50 12.42 16.96
CA ASP A 245 -6.61 10.95 16.91
C ASP A 245 -5.21 10.32 16.82
N VAL A 246 -4.33 10.88 15.99
CA VAL A 246 -2.93 10.43 15.87
C VAL A 246 -2.18 10.55 17.21
N SER A 247 -2.43 11.59 18.00
CA SER A 247 -1.76 11.80 19.29
C SER A 247 -2.19 10.83 20.39
N ARG A 248 -3.28 10.09 20.21
CA ARG A 248 -3.81 9.13 21.22
C ARG A 248 -3.01 7.83 21.26
N ASP A 249 -2.57 7.37 20.12
CA ASP A 249 -1.79 6.14 19.95
C ASP A 249 -0.98 6.20 18.67
N SER A 250 0.22 5.65 18.67
CA SER A 250 1.11 5.60 17.49
C SER A 250 0.53 4.78 16.34
N GLU A 251 -0.32 3.79 16.65
CA GLU A 251 -0.99 2.96 15.65
C GLU A 251 -2.21 3.65 15.01
N ASN A 252 -2.68 4.74 15.58
CA ASN A 252 -3.78 5.53 14.99
C ASN A 252 -3.33 6.29 13.73
N THR A 253 -2.74 5.59 12.79
CA THR A 253 -2.24 6.14 11.53
C THR A 253 -3.37 6.36 10.54
N LEU A 254 -3.16 7.29 9.58
CA LEU A 254 -3.99 7.41 8.39
C LEU A 254 -4.05 6.06 7.68
N ASN A 255 -5.25 5.50 7.51
CA ASN A 255 -5.49 4.25 6.80
C ASN A 255 -6.98 4.16 6.42
N GLY A 256 -7.26 4.03 5.13
CA GLY A 256 -8.59 4.02 4.56
C GLY A 256 -8.80 5.17 3.59
N ILE A 257 -8.91 4.83 2.30
CA ILE A 257 -9.28 5.71 1.19
C ILE A 257 -10.49 5.09 0.51
N ALA A 258 -11.54 5.87 0.27
CA ALA A 258 -12.66 5.42 -0.56
C ALA A 258 -12.97 6.47 -1.63
N TYR A 259 -13.29 6.00 -2.84
CA TYR A 259 -13.60 6.84 -3.98
C TYR A 259 -15.02 6.60 -4.47
N ASP A 260 -15.83 7.66 -4.49
CA ASP A 260 -17.13 7.69 -5.18
C ASP A 260 -16.92 8.19 -6.61
N GLU A 261 -16.76 7.27 -7.54
CA GLU A 261 -16.54 7.59 -8.94
C GLU A 261 -17.69 8.39 -9.56
N ALA A 262 -18.95 8.09 -9.16
CA ALA A 262 -20.13 8.72 -9.72
C ALA A 262 -20.23 10.23 -9.41
N SER A 263 -19.74 10.63 -8.24
CA SER A 263 -19.81 12.03 -7.75
C SER A 263 -18.44 12.68 -7.59
N ASP A 264 -17.36 11.98 -7.96
CA ASP A 264 -15.98 12.42 -7.84
C ASP A 264 -15.60 12.86 -6.41
N ARG A 265 -16.02 12.05 -5.40
CA ARG A 265 -15.74 12.32 -4.00
C ARG A 265 -14.70 11.36 -3.43
N ILE A 266 -13.80 11.91 -2.62
CA ILE A 266 -12.75 11.15 -1.96
C ILE A 266 -12.98 11.22 -0.47
N PHE A 267 -12.95 10.05 0.18
CA PHE A 267 -13.08 9.93 1.62
C PHE A 267 -11.79 9.34 2.19
N VAL A 268 -11.36 9.85 3.35
CA VAL A 268 -10.20 9.33 4.08
C VAL A 268 -10.50 9.24 5.56
N THR A 269 -9.95 8.23 6.20
CA THR A 269 -9.99 8.04 7.65
C THR A 269 -8.67 7.41 8.15
N GLY A 270 -8.64 6.98 9.40
CA GLY A 270 -7.50 6.29 9.98
C GLY A 270 -7.93 5.26 11.03
N LYS A 271 -6.98 4.43 11.43
CA LYS A 271 -7.16 3.42 12.47
C LYS A 271 -7.61 4.09 13.77
N ASN A 272 -8.76 3.68 14.30
CA ASN A 272 -9.35 4.21 15.52
C ASN A 272 -9.62 5.73 15.51
N TRP A 273 -9.74 6.35 14.35
CA TRP A 273 -10.12 7.75 14.25
C TRP A 273 -11.59 7.94 14.52
N ARG A 274 -11.95 9.07 15.12
CA ARG A 274 -13.34 9.45 15.41
C ARG A 274 -14.04 10.13 14.24
N LYS A 275 -13.29 10.39 13.17
CA LYS A 275 -13.76 11.17 12.01
C LYS A 275 -13.35 10.50 10.70
N LEU A 276 -14.24 10.59 9.76
CA LEU A 276 -13.98 10.37 8.35
C LEU A 276 -14.15 11.71 7.63
N PHE A 277 -13.25 11.98 6.70
CA PHE A 277 -13.19 13.26 5.99
C PHE A 277 -13.47 13.06 4.51
N GLU A 278 -14.41 13.84 3.95
CA GLU A 278 -14.52 14.05 2.52
C GLU A 278 -13.54 15.17 2.16
N ILE A 279 -12.62 14.88 1.24
CA ILE A 279 -11.56 15.80 0.87
C ILE A 279 -11.57 16.12 -0.62
N LYS A 280 -11.05 17.30 -0.96
CA LYS A 280 -10.68 17.69 -2.31
C LYS A 280 -9.17 17.86 -2.40
N VAL A 281 -8.54 17.11 -3.29
CA VAL A 281 -7.09 17.19 -3.52
C VAL A 281 -6.78 18.38 -4.42
N LYS A 282 -5.79 19.19 -4.03
CA LYS A 282 -5.36 20.42 -4.72
C LYS A 282 -3.85 20.41 -4.94
N PRO A 283 -3.34 21.09 -5.99
CA PRO A 283 -1.90 21.37 -6.08
C PRO A 283 -1.42 22.08 -4.80
N LYS A 284 -0.24 21.73 -4.33
CA LYS A 284 0.43 22.45 -3.24
C LYS A 284 1.25 23.57 -3.88
N GLU A 285 0.90 24.82 -3.54
CA GLU A 285 1.62 26.01 -4.00
C GLU A 285 3.06 26.08 -3.43
#